data_265e603344486cce551f6da3c570b0d8
#
_entry.id   265e603344486cce551f6da3c570b0d8
#
_cell.length_a   1.000
_cell.length_b   1.000
_cell.length_c   1.000
_cell.angle_alpha   90.00
_cell.angle_beta   90.00
_cell.angle_gamma   90.00
#
_symmetry.space_group_name_H-M   'P 1'
#
loop_
_entity.id
_entity.type
_entity.pdbx_description
1 polymer ?
#
loop_
_entity_poly.entity_id
_entity_poly.type
_entity_poly.pdbx_seq_one_letter_code
_entity_poly.pdbx_strand_id
1 'polypeptide(L)'
;MSDSTVTISKSGTYVISGQSDGIQIKIAAEKTDDVHIVLKGVTMTNTNAAISATSAGHVYLTLADGTTNSLSDSASNSDEKADAALFSKVDLTINGKGTLNIDGKKNNGIKANDTLHITGGSYNITAVGDAFNVNDELNITGTTMTIDAKEDGVKVDNDEDTSVGTMYLSDNTITVTAGDDGIHASGDLVIDSGTYTVKNSTEGLEGKSITINGGDTVSYTHLT
;
A
#
# COMPACT_ATOMS: atom_id res chain seq x y z
N MET A 1 9.07 16.45 -19.57
CA MET A 1 7.79 17.20 -19.50
C MET A 1 7.72 17.83 -18.13
N SER A 2 7.09 18.98 -17.96
CA SER A 2 6.90 19.54 -16.60
C SER A 2 5.80 18.74 -15.92
N ASP A 3 6.05 18.30 -14.70
CA ASP A 3 5.05 17.62 -13.87
C ASP A 3 3.83 18.51 -13.69
N SER A 4 2.65 17.93 -13.82
CA SER A 4 1.38 18.62 -13.65
C SER A 4 0.59 17.94 -12.54
N THR A 5 -0.17 18.72 -11.76
CA THR A 5 -1.00 18.19 -10.68
C THR A 5 -2.48 18.43 -10.99
N VAL A 6 -3.27 17.39 -10.93
CA VAL A 6 -4.73 17.47 -10.91
C VAL A 6 -5.19 17.35 -9.48
N THR A 7 -5.78 18.43 -8.95
CA THR A 7 -6.23 18.46 -7.55
C THR A 7 -7.72 18.16 -7.44
N ILE A 8 -8.05 17.16 -6.64
CA ILE A 8 -9.41 16.83 -6.22
C ILE A 8 -9.63 17.46 -4.85
N SER A 9 -10.53 18.45 -4.78
CA SER A 9 -10.76 19.27 -3.59
C SER A 9 -12.19 19.18 -3.03
N LYS A 10 -12.97 18.21 -3.49
CA LYS A 10 -14.38 18.02 -3.05
C LYS A 10 -14.72 16.54 -2.97
N SER A 11 -15.70 16.21 -2.15
CA SER A 11 -16.35 14.89 -2.14
C SER A 11 -16.89 14.54 -3.53
N GLY A 12 -16.95 13.26 -3.81
CA GLY A 12 -17.49 12.73 -5.07
C GLY A 12 -16.79 11.50 -5.57
N THR A 13 -17.28 10.95 -6.67
CA THR A 13 -16.69 9.81 -7.35
C THR A 13 -15.99 10.25 -8.63
N TYR A 14 -14.72 9.96 -8.73
CA TYR A 14 -13.84 10.36 -9.84
C TYR A 14 -13.33 9.10 -10.54
N VAL A 15 -13.71 8.92 -11.79
CA VAL A 15 -13.24 7.79 -12.62
C VAL A 15 -12.01 8.24 -13.40
N ILE A 16 -10.89 7.54 -13.18
CA ILE A 16 -9.62 7.83 -13.84
C ILE A 16 -9.30 6.68 -14.78
N SER A 17 -8.89 6.99 -16.02
CA SER A 17 -8.49 6.00 -17.02
C SER A 17 -7.46 6.58 -17.98
N GLY A 18 -6.72 5.70 -18.66
CA GLY A 18 -5.71 6.07 -19.64
C GLY A 18 -4.30 6.14 -19.09
N GLN A 19 -3.40 6.80 -19.82
CA GLN A 19 -1.97 6.82 -19.50
C GLN A 19 -1.47 8.24 -19.31
N SER A 20 -0.60 8.43 -18.35
CA SER A 20 0.06 9.70 -18.10
C SER A 20 1.49 9.49 -17.61
N ASP A 21 2.38 10.32 -18.14
CA ASP A 21 3.74 10.50 -17.66
C ASP A 21 3.89 11.95 -17.20
N GLY A 22 4.03 12.16 -15.90
CA GLY A 22 4.18 13.47 -15.27
C GLY A 22 2.87 14.10 -14.70
N ILE A 23 1.72 13.39 -14.69
CA ILE A 23 0.53 13.87 -13.97
C ILE A 23 0.45 13.20 -12.60
N GLN A 24 0.33 14.02 -11.55
CA GLN A 24 -0.02 13.60 -10.21
C GLN A 24 -1.51 13.84 -9.95
N ILE A 25 -2.20 12.88 -9.35
CA ILE A 25 -3.51 13.09 -8.73
C ILE A 25 -3.29 13.43 -7.25
N LYS A 26 -3.66 14.65 -6.87
CA LYS A 26 -3.60 15.12 -5.49
C LYS A 26 -5.01 15.23 -4.92
N ILE A 27 -5.28 14.52 -3.83
CA ILE A 27 -6.51 14.67 -3.06
C ILE A 27 -6.24 15.66 -1.91
N ALA A 28 -6.99 16.78 -1.91
CA ALA A 28 -6.91 17.83 -0.90
C ALA A 28 -8.30 18.43 -0.67
N ALA A 29 -9.20 17.57 -0.16
CA ALA A 29 -10.58 17.90 0.16
C ALA A 29 -10.72 18.32 1.64
N GLU A 30 -11.91 18.78 2.03
CA GLU A 30 -12.20 19.08 3.43
C GLU A 30 -12.19 17.78 4.27
N LYS A 31 -11.86 17.89 5.55
CA LYS A 31 -11.80 16.75 6.47
C LYS A 31 -13.15 16.06 6.73
N THR A 32 -14.23 16.61 6.22
CA THR A 32 -15.58 16.04 6.27
C THR A 32 -16.01 15.42 4.94
N ASP A 33 -15.15 15.51 3.93
CA ASP A 33 -15.43 15.07 2.57
C ASP A 33 -14.80 13.71 2.29
N ASP A 34 -15.60 12.73 1.92
CA ASP A 34 -15.11 11.45 1.41
C ASP A 34 -14.89 11.55 -0.10
N VAL A 35 -13.74 11.04 -0.54
CA VAL A 35 -13.34 11.06 -1.95
C VAL A 35 -13.23 9.63 -2.47
N HIS A 36 -13.98 9.31 -3.51
CA HIS A 36 -13.95 8.01 -4.19
C HIS A 36 -13.22 8.12 -5.52
N ILE A 37 -12.12 7.40 -5.66
CA ILE A 37 -11.35 7.27 -6.90
C ILE A 37 -11.60 5.88 -7.49
N VAL A 38 -12.00 5.82 -8.75
CA VAL A 38 -12.13 4.55 -9.48
C VAL A 38 -11.04 4.49 -10.54
N LEU A 39 -10.10 3.58 -10.40
CA LEU A 39 -9.06 3.29 -11.39
C LEU A 39 -9.60 2.31 -12.42
N LYS A 40 -9.65 2.75 -13.69
CA LYS A 40 -10.20 1.97 -14.79
C LYS A 40 -9.21 1.88 -15.96
N GLY A 41 -8.20 1.03 -15.82
CA GLY A 41 -7.14 0.87 -16.81
C GLY A 41 -6.20 2.08 -16.84
N VAL A 42 -5.62 2.40 -15.69
CA VAL A 42 -4.73 3.55 -15.51
C VAL A 42 -3.28 3.10 -15.58
N THR A 43 -2.43 3.87 -16.27
CA THR A 43 -0.98 3.81 -16.11
C THR A 43 -0.46 5.21 -15.83
N MET A 44 0.06 5.42 -14.63
CA MET A 44 0.58 6.72 -14.20
C MET A 44 2.00 6.60 -13.70
N THR A 45 2.86 7.45 -14.24
CA THR A 45 4.20 7.72 -13.68
C THR A 45 4.30 9.20 -13.34
N ASN A 46 4.96 9.51 -12.24
CA ASN A 46 5.22 10.89 -11.84
C ASN A 46 6.60 11.00 -11.16
N THR A 47 7.16 12.20 -11.09
CA THR A 47 8.39 12.43 -10.34
C THR A 47 8.17 12.16 -8.85
N ASN A 48 7.05 12.62 -8.29
CA ASN A 48 6.61 12.33 -6.92
C ASN A 48 5.55 11.19 -6.92
N ALA A 49 4.83 11.00 -5.84
CA ALA A 49 3.75 10.01 -5.79
C ALA A 49 2.75 10.22 -6.94
N ALA A 50 2.40 9.14 -7.66
CA ALA A 50 1.42 9.21 -8.75
C ALA A 50 0.03 9.64 -8.22
N ILE A 51 -0.35 9.12 -7.04
CA ILE A 51 -1.54 9.54 -6.29
C ILE A 51 -1.11 9.92 -4.89
N SER A 52 -1.50 11.12 -4.42
CA SER A 52 -1.17 11.65 -3.10
C SER A 52 -2.41 12.22 -2.43
N ALA A 53 -2.87 11.59 -1.35
CA ALA A 53 -3.96 12.09 -0.52
C ALA A 53 -3.40 12.84 0.69
N THR A 54 -3.60 14.15 0.72
CA THR A 54 -3.04 15.02 1.78
C THR A 54 -4.10 15.50 2.78
N SER A 55 -5.38 15.49 2.39
CA SER A 55 -6.51 15.85 3.24
C SER A 55 -7.82 15.35 2.62
N ALA A 56 -8.64 14.69 3.42
CA ALA A 56 -10.03 14.29 3.16
C ALA A 56 -10.63 13.78 4.48
N GLY A 57 -11.91 13.45 4.53
CA GLY A 57 -12.50 12.64 5.59
C GLY A 57 -12.02 11.18 5.48
N HIS A 58 -12.21 10.60 4.30
CA HIS A 58 -11.71 9.28 3.93
C HIS A 58 -11.44 9.21 2.41
N VAL A 59 -10.47 8.42 2.00
CA VAL A 59 -10.20 8.16 0.57
C VAL A 59 -10.48 6.70 0.25
N TYR A 60 -11.33 6.47 -0.75
CA TYR A 60 -11.60 5.16 -1.32
C TYR A 60 -10.97 5.05 -2.70
N LEU A 61 -10.14 4.04 -2.92
CA LEU A 61 -9.50 3.72 -4.19
C LEU A 61 -10.05 2.39 -4.69
N THR A 62 -10.93 2.43 -5.70
CA THR A 62 -11.57 1.23 -6.24
C THR A 62 -10.88 0.78 -7.52
N LEU A 63 -10.44 -0.46 -7.56
CA LEU A 63 -9.89 -1.12 -8.75
C LEU A 63 -11.04 -1.71 -9.56
N ALA A 64 -11.38 -1.08 -10.70
CA ALA A 64 -12.49 -1.54 -11.53
C ALA A 64 -12.27 -2.99 -12.01
N ASP A 65 -13.32 -3.79 -11.98
CA ASP A 65 -13.26 -5.20 -12.36
C ASP A 65 -12.71 -5.40 -13.77
N GLY A 66 -11.87 -6.42 -13.96
CA GLY A 66 -11.23 -6.77 -15.22
C GLY A 66 -10.22 -5.75 -15.74
N THR A 67 -9.81 -4.76 -14.94
CA THR A 67 -8.81 -3.77 -15.34
C THR A 67 -7.46 -3.99 -14.66
N THR A 68 -6.39 -3.59 -15.34
CA THR A 68 -5.04 -3.50 -14.78
C THR A 68 -4.65 -2.04 -14.67
N ASN A 69 -4.21 -1.64 -13.50
CA ASN A 69 -3.78 -0.29 -13.16
C ASN A 69 -2.32 -0.33 -12.74
N SER A 70 -1.56 0.72 -13.07
CA SER A 70 -0.15 0.81 -12.70
C SER A 70 0.18 2.22 -12.20
N LEU A 71 0.83 2.30 -11.06
CA LEU A 71 1.27 3.55 -10.43
C LEU A 71 2.77 3.45 -10.13
N SER A 72 3.51 4.48 -10.45
CA SER A 72 4.94 4.56 -10.13
C SER A 72 5.34 5.99 -9.80
N ASP A 73 6.23 6.14 -8.85
CA ASP A 73 7.01 7.37 -8.64
C ASP A 73 8.36 7.29 -9.37
N SER A 74 9.28 8.17 -9.05
CA SER A 74 10.64 8.23 -9.60
C SER A 74 11.68 8.18 -8.49
N ALA A 75 12.85 7.62 -8.79
CA ALA A 75 14.01 7.69 -7.89
C ALA A 75 14.42 9.14 -7.54
N SER A 76 14.00 10.12 -8.33
CA SER A 76 14.19 11.55 -8.07
C SER A 76 13.05 12.21 -7.27
N ASN A 77 12.10 11.44 -6.73
CA ASN A 77 11.08 11.96 -5.84
C ASN A 77 11.75 12.69 -4.66
N SER A 78 11.45 13.97 -4.50
CA SER A 78 12.04 14.84 -3.49
C SER A 78 11.12 15.10 -2.29
N ASP A 79 9.91 14.55 -2.30
CA ASP A 79 8.98 14.65 -1.17
C ASP A 79 9.29 13.55 -0.15
N GLU A 80 10.13 13.89 0.85
CA GLU A 80 10.54 12.95 1.90
C GLU A 80 9.37 12.46 2.78
N LYS A 81 8.21 13.15 2.75
CA LYS A 81 7.01 12.73 3.49
C LYS A 81 6.12 11.79 2.67
N ALA A 82 6.13 11.96 1.35
CA ALA A 82 5.35 11.18 0.39
C ALA A 82 6.29 10.41 -0.57
N ASP A 83 7.29 9.75 -0.04
CA ASP A 83 8.32 9.00 -0.74
C ASP A 83 7.83 7.62 -1.19
N ALA A 84 6.69 7.57 -1.86
CA ALA A 84 6.00 6.37 -2.32
C ALA A 84 5.33 6.60 -3.68
N ALA A 85 5.00 5.52 -4.39
CA ALA A 85 4.21 5.61 -5.62
C ALA A 85 2.74 5.98 -5.35
N LEU A 86 2.19 5.48 -4.22
CA LEU A 86 0.88 5.84 -3.69
C LEU A 86 1.04 6.30 -2.23
N PHE A 87 0.62 7.53 -1.95
CA PHE A 87 0.72 8.12 -0.62
C PHE A 87 -0.64 8.55 -0.07
N SER A 88 -0.91 8.26 1.20
CA SER A 88 -2.05 8.82 1.94
C SER A 88 -1.63 9.31 3.32
N LYS A 89 -2.07 10.51 3.65
CA LYS A 89 -1.97 11.09 5.00
C LYS A 89 -3.25 10.88 5.83
N VAL A 90 -4.28 10.33 5.22
CA VAL A 90 -5.60 10.12 5.80
C VAL A 90 -6.00 8.67 5.60
N ASP A 91 -7.04 8.21 6.28
CA ASP A 91 -7.59 6.88 6.09
C ASP A 91 -7.79 6.54 4.62
N LEU A 92 -7.23 5.40 4.20
CA LEU A 92 -7.30 4.91 2.84
C LEU A 92 -7.92 3.52 2.81
N THR A 93 -8.94 3.35 1.98
CA THR A 93 -9.46 2.03 1.64
C THR A 93 -9.19 1.73 0.18
N ILE A 94 -8.48 0.64 -0.11
CA ILE A 94 -8.33 0.12 -1.48
C ILE A 94 -9.23 -1.11 -1.62
N ASN A 95 -10.09 -1.11 -2.64
CA ASN A 95 -11.03 -2.20 -2.86
C ASN A 95 -11.23 -2.51 -4.35
N GLY A 96 -12.05 -3.54 -4.63
CA GLY A 96 -12.41 -3.93 -5.99
C GLY A 96 -11.77 -5.25 -6.41
N LYS A 97 -11.92 -5.61 -7.70
CA LYS A 97 -11.46 -6.90 -8.25
C LYS A 97 -10.40 -6.74 -9.35
N GLY A 98 -10.03 -5.50 -9.67
CA GLY A 98 -8.97 -5.22 -10.64
C GLY A 98 -7.58 -5.58 -10.13
N THR A 99 -6.59 -5.34 -10.98
CA THR A 99 -5.17 -5.49 -10.65
C THR A 99 -4.54 -4.12 -10.44
N LEU A 100 -3.67 -4.00 -9.42
CA LEU A 100 -2.84 -2.83 -9.17
C LEU A 100 -1.37 -3.23 -9.15
N ASN A 101 -0.61 -2.68 -10.08
CA ASN A 101 0.85 -2.75 -10.10
C ASN A 101 1.41 -1.48 -9.49
N ILE A 102 2.30 -1.60 -8.52
CA ILE A 102 2.99 -0.49 -7.85
C ILE A 102 4.49 -0.66 -8.04
N ASP A 103 5.14 0.43 -8.39
CA ASP A 103 6.61 0.49 -8.48
C ASP A 103 7.14 1.71 -7.72
N GLY A 104 7.52 1.49 -6.47
CA GLY A 104 8.11 2.46 -5.56
C GLY A 104 9.61 2.62 -5.82
N LYS A 105 9.96 3.54 -6.71
CA LYS A 105 11.36 3.74 -7.15
C LYS A 105 12.18 4.62 -6.22
N LYS A 106 11.52 5.47 -5.46
CA LYS A 106 12.21 6.31 -4.47
C LYS A 106 12.47 5.54 -3.18
N ASN A 107 11.43 5.02 -2.61
CA ASN A 107 11.43 4.32 -1.34
C ASN A 107 10.25 3.33 -1.32
N ASN A 108 9.08 3.74 -0.82
CA ASN A 108 7.98 2.85 -0.56
C ASN A 108 7.08 2.61 -1.80
N GLY A 109 6.42 1.48 -1.83
CA GLY A 109 5.35 1.21 -2.78
C GLY A 109 4.08 1.99 -2.42
N ILE A 110 3.50 1.66 -1.28
CA ILE A 110 2.32 2.32 -0.69
C ILE A 110 2.70 2.81 0.71
N LYS A 111 2.50 4.10 0.96
CA LYS A 111 2.71 4.70 2.29
C LYS A 111 1.42 5.33 2.79
N ALA A 112 1.02 4.95 4.00
CA ALA A 112 -0.15 5.52 4.69
C ALA A 112 0.26 5.97 6.10
N ASN A 113 0.01 7.25 6.41
CA ASN A 113 0.33 7.82 7.73
C ASN A 113 -0.80 7.60 8.74
N ASP A 114 -1.87 6.98 8.32
CA ASP A 114 -3.05 6.67 9.10
C ASP A 114 -3.46 5.22 8.79
N THR A 115 -4.71 4.86 8.88
CA THR A 115 -5.20 3.50 8.63
C THR A 115 -5.25 3.16 7.14
N LEU A 116 -4.80 1.95 6.76
CA LEU A 116 -4.95 1.38 5.43
C LEU A 116 -5.77 0.09 5.47
N HIS A 117 -6.91 0.09 4.78
CA HIS A 117 -7.72 -1.11 4.56
C HIS A 117 -7.65 -1.56 3.11
N ILE A 118 -7.42 -2.86 2.87
CA ILE A 118 -7.39 -3.44 1.54
C ILE A 118 -8.35 -4.63 1.47
N THR A 119 -9.31 -4.59 0.54
CA THR A 119 -10.29 -5.67 0.36
C THR A 119 -10.39 -6.10 -1.08
N GLY A 120 -10.05 -7.37 -1.34
CA GLY A 120 -10.06 -7.94 -2.69
C GLY A 120 -8.97 -7.38 -3.61
N GLY A 121 -9.02 -7.77 -4.88
CA GLY A 121 -8.05 -7.35 -5.91
C GLY A 121 -6.77 -8.18 -5.96
N SER A 122 -5.97 -7.90 -6.99
CA SER A 122 -4.65 -8.50 -7.20
C SER A 122 -3.59 -7.40 -7.22
N TYR A 123 -2.47 -7.63 -6.54
CA TYR A 123 -1.42 -6.62 -6.37
C TYR A 123 -0.06 -7.19 -6.73
N ASN A 124 0.70 -6.45 -7.52
CA ASN A 124 2.12 -6.69 -7.76
C ASN A 124 2.87 -5.44 -7.31
N ILE A 125 3.66 -5.55 -6.27
CA ILE A 125 4.32 -4.38 -5.66
C ILE A 125 5.83 -4.62 -5.66
N THR A 126 6.56 -3.68 -6.24
CA THR A 126 8.01 -3.57 -6.12
C THR A 126 8.37 -2.27 -5.42
N ALA A 127 9.37 -2.30 -4.54
CA ALA A 127 9.83 -1.12 -3.82
C ALA A 127 11.33 -1.16 -3.54
N VAL A 128 11.95 0.02 -3.53
CA VAL A 128 13.36 0.19 -3.12
C VAL A 128 13.49 0.24 -1.59
N GLY A 129 12.44 0.67 -0.89
CA GLY A 129 12.24 0.53 0.55
C GLY A 129 11.17 -0.53 0.83
N ASP A 130 10.18 -0.17 1.65
CA ASP A 130 9.08 -1.04 2.03
C ASP A 130 8.02 -1.11 0.92
N ALA A 131 7.45 -2.30 0.68
CA ALA A 131 6.33 -2.36 -0.26
C ALA A 131 5.07 -1.71 0.34
N PHE A 132 4.81 -1.95 1.62
CA PHE A 132 3.82 -1.23 2.43
C PHE A 132 4.53 -0.60 3.62
N ASN A 133 4.32 0.69 3.83
CA ASN A 133 4.74 1.43 5.01
C ASN A 133 3.54 2.16 5.60
N VAL A 134 2.99 1.65 6.69
CA VAL A 134 1.75 2.13 7.31
C VAL A 134 2.04 2.49 8.77
N ASN A 135 1.47 3.57 9.29
CA ASN A 135 1.73 3.95 10.66
C ASN A 135 0.78 3.26 11.65
N ASP A 136 -0.52 3.40 11.48
CA ASP A 136 -1.45 3.10 12.57
C ASP A 136 -2.01 1.67 12.50
N GLU A 137 -2.69 1.34 11.41
CA GLU A 137 -3.36 0.06 11.26
C GLU A 137 -3.37 -0.38 9.80
N LEU A 138 -3.12 -1.67 9.56
CA LEU A 138 -3.24 -2.29 8.26
C LEU A 138 -4.15 -3.52 8.33
N ASN A 139 -5.25 -3.48 7.56
CA ASN A 139 -6.13 -4.63 7.39
C ASN A 139 -6.15 -5.07 5.93
N ILE A 140 -5.78 -6.33 5.66
CA ILE A 140 -5.79 -6.90 4.31
C ILE A 140 -6.68 -8.14 4.31
N THR A 141 -7.69 -8.14 3.44
CA THR A 141 -8.65 -9.24 3.35
C THR A 141 -8.98 -9.62 1.92
N GLY A 142 -8.94 -10.92 1.61
CA GLY A 142 -9.42 -11.49 0.36
C GLY A 142 -8.60 -11.11 -0.87
N THR A 143 -7.29 -10.90 -0.71
CA THR A 143 -6.39 -10.41 -1.76
C THR A 143 -5.45 -11.48 -2.29
N THR A 144 -4.93 -11.24 -3.50
CA THR A 144 -3.75 -11.95 -4.02
C THR A 144 -2.63 -10.96 -4.22
N MET A 145 -1.47 -11.17 -3.57
CA MET A 145 -0.35 -10.24 -3.63
C MET A 145 0.97 -10.94 -3.95
N THR A 146 1.77 -10.29 -4.80
CA THR A 146 3.19 -10.59 -5.00
C THR A 146 3.99 -9.34 -4.66
N ILE A 147 4.92 -9.46 -3.73
CA ILE A 147 5.69 -8.37 -3.14
C ILE A 147 7.19 -8.65 -3.32
N ASP A 148 7.93 -7.67 -3.82
CA ASP A 148 9.40 -7.64 -3.88
C ASP A 148 9.87 -6.28 -3.34
N ALA A 149 10.33 -6.25 -2.09
CA ALA A 149 10.83 -5.07 -1.40
C ALA A 149 12.33 -5.22 -1.09
N LYS A 150 13.06 -4.10 -1.03
CA LYS A 150 14.49 -4.14 -0.63
C LYS A 150 14.67 -3.91 0.88
N GLU A 151 13.64 -3.40 1.55
CA GLU A 151 13.49 -3.34 3.00
C GLU A 151 12.33 -4.27 3.39
N ASP A 152 11.32 -3.81 4.13
CA ASP A 152 10.24 -4.66 4.59
C ASP A 152 9.19 -4.94 3.50
N GLY A 153 8.67 -6.17 3.48
CA GLY A 153 7.58 -6.52 2.58
C GLY A 153 6.29 -5.80 2.97
N VAL A 154 5.85 -5.99 4.20
CA VAL A 154 4.66 -5.33 4.76
C VAL A 154 5.01 -4.81 6.14
N LYS A 155 5.05 -3.49 6.29
CA LYS A 155 5.38 -2.82 7.56
C LYS A 155 4.24 -2.00 8.10
N VAL A 156 3.94 -2.21 9.38
CA VAL A 156 3.11 -1.29 10.18
C VAL A 156 3.91 -0.91 11.41
N ASP A 157 4.28 0.36 11.50
CA ASP A 157 5.13 0.84 12.59
C ASP A 157 4.77 2.26 13.02
N ASN A 158 4.54 2.43 14.30
CA ASN A 158 4.30 3.74 14.91
C ASN A 158 5.20 3.92 16.13
N ASP A 159 6.26 4.69 15.94
CA ASP A 159 7.25 5.00 16.97
C ASP A 159 6.70 5.95 18.06
N GLU A 160 5.62 6.69 17.76
CA GLU A 160 5.09 7.72 18.65
C GLU A 160 3.98 7.19 19.55
N ASP A 161 3.15 6.26 19.06
CA ASP A 161 2.02 5.67 19.80
C ASP A 161 2.05 4.15 19.78
N THR A 162 2.49 3.56 20.88
CA THR A 162 2.59 2.09 21.05
C THR A 162 1.23 1.38 21.20
N SER A 163 0.10 2.10 21.14
CA SER A 163 -1.25 1.53 21.15
C SER A 163 -1.79 1.21 19.76
N VAL A 164 -1.10 1.65 18.73
CA VAL A 164 -1.38 1.38 17.32
C VAL A 164 -0.23 0.55 16.71
N GLY A 165 -0.08 0.52 15.41
CA GLY A 165 0.93 -0.31 14.75
C GLY A 165 0.45 -1.76 14.58
N THR A 166 -0.87 -1.96 14.43
CA THR A 166 -1.50 -3.29 14.38
C THR A 166 -1.77 -3.75 12.96
N MET A 167 -1.69 -5.08 12.75
CA MET A 167 -1.95 -5.69 11.44
C MET A 167 -2.92 -6.86 11.55
N TYR A 168 -3.94 -6.87 10.69
CA TYR A 168 -4.87 -7.98 10.54
C TYR A 168 -4.91 -8.50 9.10
N LEU A 169 -4.71 -9.80 8.94
CA LEU A 169 -4.64 -10.50 7.66
C LEU A 169 -5.63 -11.65 7.60
N SER A 170 -6.53 -11.69 6.61
CA SER A 170 -7.53 -12.75 6.45
C SER A 170 -7.82 -13.07 4.99
N ASP A 171 -7.98 -14.35 4.67
CA ASP A 171 -8.37 -14.87 3.35
C ASP A 171 -7.46 -14.43 2.19
N ASN A 172 -6.19 -14.18 2.47
CA ASN A 172 -5.23 -13.71 1.48
C ASN A 172 -4.41 -14.85 0.86
N THR A 173 -3.86 -14.58 -0.33
CA THR A 173 -2.73 -15.32 -0.89
C THR A 173 -1.60 -14.34 -1.13
N ILE A 174 -0.62 -14.31 -0.24
CA ILE A 174 0.49 -13.32 -0.27
C ILE A 174 1.82 -14.06 -0.41
N THR A 175 2.61 -13.64 -1.39
CA THR A 175 4.00 -14.04 -1.56
C THR A 175 4.89 -12.83 -1.39
N VAL A 176 5.85 -12.89 -0.47
CA VAL A 176 6.78 -11.82 -0.14
C VAL A 176 8.21 -12.26 -0.41
N THR A 177 8.98 -11.35 -1.00
CA THR A 177 10.44 -11.35 -0.99
C THR A 177 10.85 -9.99 -0.43
N ALA A 178 11.59 -9.96 0.67
CA ALA A 178 12.01 -8.76 1.36
C ALA A 178 13.51 -8.78 1.62
N GLY A 179 14.12 -7.61 1.71
CA GLY A 179 15.53 -7.48 2.09
C GLY A 179 15.73 -7.47 3.61
N ASP A 180 14.71 -7.00 4.33
CA ASP A 180 14.62 -7.01 5.79
C ASP A 180 13.46 -7.93 6.20
N ASP A 181 12.39 -7.45 6.80
CA ASP A 181 11.33 -8.34 7.29
C ASP A 181 10.25 -8.62 6.26
N GLY A 182 9.74 -9.86 6.28
CA GLY A 182 8.65 -10.26 5.40
C GLY A 182 7.36 -9.52 5.74
N ILE A 183 6.93 -9.63 6.99
CA ILE A 183 5.73 -8.99 7.55
C ILE A 183 6.07 -8.51 8.97
N HIS A 184 6.03 -7.21 9.19
CA HIS A 184 6.39 -6.54 10.43
C HIS A 184 5.22 -5.71 10.98
N ALA A 185 4.91 -5.86 12.26
CA ALA A 185 3.98 -5.00 13.00
C ALA A 185 4.60 -4.60 14.34
N SER A 186 4.75 -3.31 14.61
CA SER A 186 5.24 -2.85 15.94
C SER A 186 4.25 -3.14 17.07
N GLY A 187 2.98 -3.37 16.75
CA GLY A 187 1.91 -3.83 17.63
C GLY A 187 1.55 -5.31 17.41
N ASP A 188 0.26 -5.60 17.46
CA ASP A 188 -0.25 -6.96 17.29
C ASP A 188 -0.36 -7.34 15.81
N LEU A 189 0.20 -8.49 15.45
CA LEU A 189 0.01 -9.14 14.15
C LEU A 189 -0.97 -10.31 14.31
N VAL A 190 -2.11 -10.23 13.62
CA VAL A 190 -3.12 -11.29 13.59
C VAL A 190 -3.27 -11.84 12.18
N ILE A 191 -3.02 -13.14 12.02
CA ILE A 191 -3.31 -13.90 10.79
C ILE A 191 -4.49 -14.82 11.09
N ASP A 192 -5.64 -14.52 10.52
CA ASP A 192 -6.86 -15.28 10.77
C ASP A 192 -7.01 -16.46 9.81
N SER A 193 -6.68 -16.27 8.53
CA SER A 193 -6.75 -17.28 7.48
C SER A 193 -5.93 -16.86 6.24
N GLY A 194 -5.76 -17.77 5.29
CA GLY A 194 -5.09 -17.49 4.01
C GLY A 194 -3.80 -18.29 3.81
N THR A 195 -3.04 -17.94 2.79
CA THR A 195 -1.74 -18.52 2.47
C THR A 195 -0.68 -17.44 2.37
N TYR A 196 0.34 -17.54 3.19
CA TYR A 196 1.43 -16.57 3.29
C TYR A 196 2.76 -17.26 3.06
N THR A 197 3.49 -16.82 2.06
CA THR A 197 4.81 -17.38 1.71
C THR A 197 5.84 -16.27 1.71
N VAL A 198 6.71 -16.26 2.69
CA VAL A 198 7.89 -15.39 2.72
C VAL A 198 9.06 -16.17 2.15
N LYS A 199 9.52 -15.80 0.95
CA LYS A 199 10.58 -16.51 0.22
C LYS A 199 11.98 -16.15 0.65
N ASN A 200 12.17 -14.90 1.06
CA ASN A 200 13.43 -14.36 1.53
C ASN A 200 13.15 -13.17 2.42
N SER A 201 13.81 -13.11 3.57
CA SER A 201 13.77 -12.00 4.52
C SER A 201 14.79 -12.25 5.63
N THR A 202 15.10 -11.22 6.40
CA THR A 202 15.84 -11.35 7.66
C THR A 202 14.96 -12.06 8.68
N GLU A 203 13.74 -11.57 8.90
CA GLU A 203 12.70 -12.20 9.71
C GLU A 203 11.43 -12.42 8.87
N GLY A 204 10.80 -13.58 9.04
CA GLY A 204 9.61 -13.93 8.25
C GLY A 204 8.38 -13.15 8.70
N LEU A 205 8.14 -13.19 10.01
CA LEU A 205 7.07 -12.48 10.69
C LEU A 205 7.65 -11.85 11.94
N GLU A 206 7.40 -10.56 12.13
CA GLU A 206 7.72 -9.82 13.35
C GLU A 206 6.47 -9.16 13.92
N GLY A 207 6.38 -9.08 15.23
CA GLY A 207 5.26 -8.42 15.92
C GLY A 207 5.47 -8.41 17.43
N LYS A 208 4.95 -7.38 18.10
CA LYS A 208 4.90 -7.34 19.56
C LYS A 208 4.15 -8.56 20.11
N SER A 209 3.07 -8.95 19.46
CA SER A 209 2.44 -10.27 19.62
C SER A 209 2.04 -10.79 18.23
N ILE A 210 2.15 -12.11 18.04
CA ILE A 210 1.75 -12.77 16.81
C ILE A 210 0.69 -13.81 17.15
N THR A 211 -0.49 -13.68 16.53
CA THR A 211 -1.59 -14.63 16.67
C THR A 211 -1.92 -15.21 15.29
N ILE A 212 -1.81 -16.53 15.14
CA ILE A 212 -2.18 -17.24 13.92
C ILE A 212 -3.36 -18.17 14.28
N ASN A 213 -4.56 -17.78 13.82
CA ASN A 213 -5.79 -18.54 14.07
C ASN A 213 -5.98 -19.68 13.05
N GLY A 214 -5.44 -19.49 11.84
CA GLY A 214 -5.55 -20.49 10.78
C GLY A 214 -4.77 -20.11 9.53
N GLY A 215 -4.92 -20.92 8.47
CA GLY A 215 -4.22 -20.73 7.21
C GLY A 215 -2.85 -21.41 7.16
N ASP A 216 -2.15 -21.23 6.05
CA ASP A 216 -0.82 -21.78 5.79
C ASP A 216 0.21 -20.63 5.76
N THR A 217 1.13 -20.63 6.70
CA THR A 217 2.21 -19.64 6.76
C THR A 217 3.56 -20.33 6.67
N VAL A 218 4.33 -20.01 5.64
CA VAL A 218 5.66 -20.57 5.39
C VAL A 218 6.67 -19.45 5.20
N SER A 219 7.73 -19.47 5.99
CA SER A 219 8.87 -18.56 5.85
C SER A 219 10.14 -19.34 5.54
N TYR A 220 10.84 -18.92 4.49
CA TYR A 220 12.18 -19.42 4.13
C TYR A 220 13.18 -18.31 4.44
N THR A 221 13.64 -18.23 5.69
CA THR A 221 14.73 -17.34 6.08
C THR A 221 16.06 -18.03 5.83
N HIS A 222 17.02 -17.35 5.23
CA HIS A 222 18.38 -17.85 5.15
C HIS A 222 19.08 -17.58 6.48
N LEU A 223 19.30 -18.66 7.25
CA LEU A 223 20.28 -18.65 8.34
C LEU A 223 21.66 -18.70 7.69
N THR A 224 22.38 -17.58 7.67
CA THR A 224 23.80 -17.52 7.32
C THR A 224 24.68 -17.69 8.56
#